data_fce8018c9e3b638c6255781a5f473263
#
_entry.id   fce8018c9e3b638c6255781a5f473263
#
_cell.length_a   1.000
_cell.length_b   1.000
_cell.length_c   1.000
_cell.angle_alpha   90.00
_cell.angle_beta   90.00
_cell.angle_gamma   90.00
#
_symmetry.space_group_name_H-M   'P 1'
#
loop_
_entity.id
_entity.type
_entity.pdbx_description
1 polymer ?
#
loop_
_entity_poly.entity_id
_entity_poly.type
_entity_poly.pdbx_seq_one_letter_code
_entity_poly.pdbx_strand_id
1 'polypeptide(L)'
;KDPEFKTTDDCGVVRKYTDEPVFVVRGEESNMKLTYREDTYMLDKLFQLKNTKPENTEHVSDVFRDKVAIVFGGSYGIGKYVVDMLRESGATVFSYSRSENKVDVAQRDSVAKAMTDAHEAAGHIDYVVCTAGVLNKEPLATMDYETIQNAIQTNYLGTVNVALEAYPYLKQTEGKLIFFTSSSYTRGRAFYSIYSSTKAAIVNFVQAVAQEWDGDGIKINCINPERTKTPMRQQNFGIEPDDSLLMPERVAEATLQTLASDCTGQVIDVRRQKD
;
A
#
# COMPACT_ATOMS: atom_id res chain seq x y z
N LYS A 1 33.55 39.86 -13.13
CA LYS A 1 32.91 39.19 -11.95
C LYS A 1 32.71 40.29 -10.92
N ASP A 2 31.44 40.56 -10.57
CA ASP A 2 31.06 41.49 -9.49
C ASP A 2 31.13 40.74 -8.14
N PRO A 3 32.12 41.00 -7.26
CA PRO A 3 32.32 40.23 -6.07
C PRO A 3 31.23 40.47 -5.00
N GLU A 4 30.44 41.56 -5.15
CA GLU A 4 29.34 41.87 -4.23
C GLU A 4 27.99 41.34 -4.67
N PHE A 5 27.90 40.80 -5.90
CA PHE A 5 26.64 40.24 -6.41
C PHE A 5 26.40 38.84 -5.90
N LYS A 6 25.46 38.72 -4.99
CA LYS A 6 24.93 37.43 -4.52
C LYS A 6 23.56 37.23 -5.14
N THR A 7 23.43 36.20 -5.98
CA THR A 7 22.14 35.77 -6.50
C THR A 7 21.83 34.36 -6.00
N THR A 8 20.59 34.08 -5.76
CA THR A 8 20.08 32.77 -5.33
C THR A 8 19.55 31.93 -6.49
N ASP A 9 19.38 32.59 -7.66
CA ASP A 9 18.83 31.96 -8.86
C ASP A 9 19.29 32.66 -10.16
N ASP A 10 19.04 31.99 -11.28
CA ASP A 10 19.43 32.46 -12.60
C ASP A 10 18.64 33.70 -13.06
N CYS A 11 17.38 33.85 -12.59
CA CYS A 11 16.58 35.02 -12.88
C CYS A 11 17.19 36.29 -12.31
N GLY A 12 17.83 36.22 -11.15
CA GLY A 12 18.57 37.34 -10.56
C GLY A 12 19.74 37.79 -11.43
N VAL A 13 20.43 36.86 -12.10
CA VAL A 13 21.51 37.17 -13.04
C VAL A 13 20.96 37.86 -14.29
N VAL A 14 19.91 37.30 -14.91
CA VAL A 14 19.26 37.89 -16.11
C VAL A 14 18.80 39.33 -15.82
N ARG A 15 18.09 39.56 -14.72
CA ARG A 15 17.60 40.89 -14.35
C ARG A 15 18.69 41.91 -14.06
N LYS A 16 19.87 41.46 -13.63
CA LYS A 16 20.98 42.37 -13.32
C LYS A 16 21.80 42.76 -14.55
N TYR A 17 21.99 41.83 -15.47
CA TYR A 17 22.96 41.99 -16.56
C TYR A 17 22.31 42.10 -17.93
N THR A 18 20.99 42.04 -18.04
CA THR A 18 20.26 42.20 -19.31
C THR A 18 18.97 42.98 -19.08
N ASP A 19 18.43 43.53 -20.17
CA ASP A 19 17.10 44.15 -20.20
C ASP A 19 15.96 43.17 -20.58
N GLU A 20 16.31 41.86 -20.65
CA GLU A 20 15.36 40.82 -21.02
C GLU A 20 14.29 40.62 -19.92
N PRO A 21 13.01 40.59 -20.29
CA PRO A 21 11.94 40.40 -19.33
C PRO A 21 11.92 38.99 -18.78
N VAL A 22 11.76 38.87 -17.45
CA VAL A 22 11.55 37.58 -16.77
C VAL A 22 10.05 37.42 -16.52
N PHE A 23 9.45 36.39 -17.12
CA PHE A 23 8.04 36.08 -16.96
C PHE A 23 7.82 35.04 -15.86
N VAL A 24 6.83 35.30 -14.99
CA VAL A 24 6.39 34.37 -13.99
C VAL A 24 5.38 33.40 -14.62
N VAL A 25 5.68 32.12 -14.58
CA VAL A 25 4.77 31.06 -14.99
C VAL A 25 4.26 30.31 -13.76
N ARG A 26 3.03 29.79 -13.83
CA ARG A 26 2.47 28.99 -12.74
C ARG A 26 3.18 27.64 -12.71
N GLY A 27 3.82 27.33 -11.58
CA GLY A 27 4.43 26.03 -11.29
C GLY A 27 3.56 25.20 -10.35
N GLU A 28 4.03 23.99 -10.03
CA GLU A 28 3.45 23.17 -8.98
C GLU A 28 4.08 23.49 -7.63
N GLU A 29 3.28 23.53 -6.56
CA GLU A 29 3.76 23.76 -5.18
C GLU A 29 4.76 22.70 -4.69
N SER A 30 4.67 21.50 -5.26
CA SER A 30 5.57 20.39 -4.95
C SER A 30 6.93 20.47 -5.68
N ASN A 31 7.08 21.41 -6.63
CA ASN A 31 8.34 21.60 -7.35
C ASN A 31 9.33 22.43 -6.52
N MET A 32 10.05 21.76 -5.64
CA MET A 32 11.00 22.36 -4.70
C MET A 32 12.42 22.31 -5.26
N LYS A 33 13.15 23.41 -5.15
CA LYS A 33 14.58 23.47 -5.53
C LYS A 33 15.42 22.76 -4.47
N LEU A 34 16.23 21.79 -4.87
CA LEU A 34 17.25 21.16 -4.04
C LEU A 34 18.40 22.14 -3.78
N THR A 35 18.52 22.66 -2.60
CA THR A 35 19.52 23.67 -2.22
C THR A 35 20.38 23.20 -1.05
N TYR A 36 19.81 22.55 -0.06
CA TYR A 36 20.47 22.08 1.13
C TYR A 36 20.37 20.55 1.24
N ARG A 37 21.26 19.95 2.05
CA ARG A 37 21.26 18.50 2.26
C ARG A 37 19.94 17.98 2.83
N GLU A 38 19.30 18.77 3.67
CA GLU A 38 18.00 18.46 4.29
C GLU A 38 16.88 18.39 3.26
N ASP A 39 16.98 19.13 2.15
CA ASP A 39 15.98 19.12 1.07
C ASP A 39 15.89 17.75 0.41
N THR A 40 16.97 16.93 0.44
CA THR A 40 16.94 15.57 -0.10
C THR A 40 15.94 14.70 0.64
N TYR A 41 15.86 14.81 1.95
CA TYR A 41 14.88 14.05 2.76
C TYR A 41 13.44 14.53 2.51
N MET A 42 13.25 15.84 2.33
CA MET A 42 11.93 16.40 2.01
C MET A 42 11.50 16.00 0.60
N LEU A 43 12.39 16.07 -0.39
CA LEU A 43 12.09 15.65 -1.76
C LEU A 43 11.80 14.16 -1.87
N ASP A 44 12.55 13.31 -1.15
CA ASP A 44 12.25 11.87 -1.10
C ASP A 44 10.83 11.62 -0.56
N LYS A 45 10.44 12.32 0.51
CA LYS A 45 9.07 12.25 1.05
C LYS A 45 8.01 12.80 0.10
N LEU A 46 8.28 13.92 -0.55
CA LEU A 46 7.37 14.50 -1.55
C LEU A 46 7.22 13.60 -2.77
N PHE A 47 8.31 12.95 -3.20
CA PHE A 47 8.28 11.97 -4.30
C PHE A 47 7.43 10.75 -3.93
N GLN A 48 7.62 10.21 -2.72
CA GLN A 48 6.78 9.13 -2.18
C GLN A 48 5.29 9.54 -2.13
N LEU A 49 4.98 10.79 -1.81
CA LEU A 49 3.62 11.31 -1.73
C LEU A 49 2.99 11.61 -3.11
N LYS A 50 3.78 12.06 -4.09
CA LYS A 50 3.28 12.35 -5.46
C LYS A 50 2.76 11.12 -6.19
N ASN A 51 3.37 9.98 -5.97
CA ASN A 51 3.03 8.73 -6.65
C ASN A 51 1.79 8.02 -6.05
N THR A 52 1.06 8.68 -5.15
CA THR A 52 0.01 8.05 -4.34
C THR A 52 -1.42 8.32 -4.81
N LYS A 53 -1.63 9.01 -5.93
CA LYS A 53 -2.97 9.14 -6.51
C LYS A 53 -3.15 8.08 -7.59
N PRO A 54 -4.09 7.12 -7.40
CA PRO A 54 -4.46 6.21 -8.48
C PRO A 54 -4.94 7.05 -9.67
N GLU A 55 -4.44 6.75 -10.87
CA GLU A 55 -5.00 7.34 -12.07
C GLU A 55 -6.46 6.92 -12.19
N ASN A 56 -7.34 7.88 -12.44
CA ASN A 56 -8.77 7.64 -12.64
C ASN A 56 -8.95 6.88 -13.96
N THR A 57 -9.02 5.56 -13.89
CA THR A 57 -9.29 4.71 -15.05
C THR A 57 -10.81 4.50 -15.15
N GLU A 58 -11.45 5.15 -16.11
CA GLU A 58 -12.91 5.09 -16.32
C GLU A 58 -13.45 3.68 -16.66
N HIS A 59 -12.58 2.66 -16.91
CA HIS A 59 -12.97 1.29 -17.26
C HIS A 59 -12.16 0.24 -16.46
N VAL A 60 -12.05 0.41 -15.15
CA VAL A 60 -11.31 -0.53 -14.27
C VAL A 60 -11.91 -1.96 -14.37
N SER A 61 -13.22 -2.10 -14.61
CA SER A 61 -13.88 -3.40 -14.65
C SER A 61 -13.40 -4.32 -15.78
N ASP A 62 -13.05 -3.77 -16.94
CA ASP A 62 -12.67 -4.60 -18.10
C ASP A 62 -11.26 -5.21 -17.95
N VAL A 63 -10.41 -4.60 -17.12
CA VAL A 63 -9.04 -5.07 -16.84
C VAL A 63 -9.04 -6.40 -16.08
N PHE A 64 -10.10 -6.68 -15.30
CA PHE A 64 -10.17 -7.85 -14.44
C PHE A 64 -10.92 -9.04 -15.05
N ARG A 65 -11.54 -8.85 -16.20
CA ARG A 65 -12.24 -9.95 -16.90
C ARG A 65 -11.26 -11.07 -17.23
N ASP A 66 -11.65 -12.29 -16.92
CA ASP A 66 -10.86 -13.51 -17.13
C ASP A 66 -9.52 -13.56 -16.35
N LYS A 67 -9.33 -12.64 -15.40
CA LYS A 67 -8.18 -12.62 -14.50
C LYS A 67 -8.42 -13.48 -13.27
N VAL A 68 -7.33 -13.99 -12.68
CA VAL A 68 -7.35 -14.82 -11.47
C VAL A 68 -6.73 -14.05 -10.32
N ALA A 69 -7.49 -13.89 -9.24
CA ALA A 69 -7.06 -13.18 -8.06
C ALA A 69 -7.14 -14.05 -6.80
N ILE A 70 -6.13 -13.93 -5.94
CA ILE A 70 -6.13 -14.50 -4.59
C ILE A 70 -6.22 -13.37 -3.58
N VAL A 71 -7.14 -13.49 -2.61
CA VAL A 71 -7.29 -12.52 -1.53
C VAL A 71 -7.14 -13.23 -0.18
N PHE A 72 -6.01 -13.00 0.49
CA PHE A 72 -5.82 -13.42 1.87
C PHE A 72 -6.44 -12.39 2.83
N GLY A 73 -7.31 -12.84 3.73
CA GLY A 73 -8.09 -11.98 4.62
C GLY A 73 -9.42 -11.51 4.00
N GLY A 74 -9.96 -12.23 3.01
CA GLY A 74 -11.14 -11.84 2.25
C GLY A 74 -12.50 -12.02 2.94
N SER A 75 -12.56 -12.55 4.18
CA SER A 75 -13.83 -12.90 4.84
C SER A 75 -14.61 -11.71 5.38
N TYR A 76 -13.95 -10.63 5.77
CA TYR A 76 -14.58 -9.42 6.32
C TYR A 76 -13.72 -8.16 6.13
N GLY A 77 -14.29 -7.01 6.50
CA GLY A 77 -13.58 -5.73 6.39
C GLY A 77 -13.20 -5.38 4.95
N ILE A 78 -12.05 -4.76 4.75
CA ILE A 78 -11.59 -4.31 3.44
C ILE A 78 -11.47 -5.48 2.46
N GLY A 79 -10.93 -6.62 2.92
CA GLY A 79 -10.70 -7.79 2.07
C GLY A 79 -11.99 -8.32 1.43
N LYS A 80 -13.10 -8.31 2.16
CA LYS A 80 -14.40 -8.73 1.61
C LYS A 80 -14.83 -7.84 0.45
N TYR A 81 -14.72 -6.52 0.58
CA TYR A 81 -15.07 -5.58 -0.49
C TYR A 81 -14.15 -5.74 -1.70
N VAL A 82 -12.85 -6.02 -1.49
CA VAL A 82 -11.92 -6.34 -2.59
C VAL A 82 -12.38 -7.60 -3.33
N VAL A 83 -12.76 -8.66 -2.61
CA VAL A 83 -13.28 -9.91 -3.21
C VAL A 83 -14.54 -9.64 -4.02
N ASP A 84 -15.51 -8.92 -3.43
CA ASP A 84 -16.79 -8.65 -4.06
C ASP A 84 -16.59 -7.82 -5.35
N MET A 85 -15.82 -6.73 -5.30
CA MET A 85 -15.55 -5.88 -6.47
C MET A 85 -14.76 -6.58 -7.57
N LEU A 86 -13.78 -7.42 -7.24
CA LEU A 86 -13.05 -8.22 -8.24
C LEU A 86 -14.00 -9.20 -8.95
N ARG A 87 -14.89 -9.87 -8.21
CA ARG A 87 -15.90 -10.77 -8.80
C ARG A 87 -16.89 -10.02 -9.69
N GLU A 88 -17.38 -8.88 -9.22
CA GLU A 88 -18.26 -7.99 -10.01
C GLU A 88 -17.59 -7.51 -11.30
N SER A 89 -16.26 -7.35 -11.28
CA SER A 89 -15.46 -7.00 -12.45
C SER A 89 -15.10 -8.19 -13.36
N GLY A 90 -15.62 -9.39 -13.08
CA GLY A 90 -15.45 -10.58 -13.92
C GLY A 90 -14.19 -11.41 -13.63
N ALA A 91 -13.49 -11.17 -12.54
CA ALA A 91 -12.36 -11.98 -12.10
C ALA A 91 -12.81 -13.30 -11.42
N THR A 92 -12.01 -14.35 -11.59
CA THR A 92 -12.07 -15.55 -10.74
C THR A 92 -11.33 -15.26 -9.44
N VAL A 93 -12.02 -15.34 -8.29
CA VAL A 93 -11.44 -14.93 -7.00
C VAL A 93 -11.46 -16.07 -6.01
N PHE A 94 -10.25 -16.44 -5.55
CA PHE A 94 -10.02 -17.34 -4.42
C PHE A 94 -9.83 -16.49 -3.14
N SER A 95 -10.74 -16.66 -2.19
CA SER A 95 -10.72 -15.93 -0.93
C SER A 95 -10.31 -16.85 0.21
N TYR A 96 -9.26 -16.47 0.92
CA TYR A 96 -8.70 -17.26 2.01
C TYR A 96 -8.67 -16.50 3.32
N SER A 97 -9.05 -17.17 4.41
CA SER A 97 -9.02 -16.62 5.76
C SER A 97 -8.97 -17.71 6.83
N ARG A 98 -8.57 -17.33 8.04
CA ARG A 98 -8.61 -18.25 9.19
C ARG A 98 -10.04 -18.65 9.59
N SER A 99 -11.00 -17.75 9.42
CA SER A 99 -12.39 -17.96 9.82
C SER A 99 -13.15 -18.91 8.90
N GLU A 100 -12.96 -18.80 7.59
CA GLU A 100 -13.77 -19.55 6.61
C GLU A 100 -13.13 -20.88 6.19
N ASN A 101 -11.85 -20.85 5.82
CA ASN A 101 -11.17 -22.04 5.25
C ASN A 101 -9.86 -22.40 5.94
N LYS A 102 -9.63 -21.86 7.15
CA LYS A 102 -8.50 -22.17 8.03
C LYS A 102 -7.11 -21.86 7.43
N VAL A 103 -7.06 -21.02 6.41
CA VAL A 103 -5.80 -20.56 5.84
C VAL A 103 -5.21 -19.46 6.72
N ASP A 104 -4.02 -19.70 7.26
CA ASP A 104 -3.30 -18.76 8.13
C ASP A 104 -2.02 -18.29 7.44
N VAL A 105 -1.92 -16.99 7.17
CA VAL A 105 -0.75 -16.37 6.54
C VAL A 105 0.51 -16.48 7.39
N ALA A 106 0.38 -16.61 8.72
CA ALA A 106 1.51 -16.86 9.62
C ALA A 106 2.17 -18.23 9.40
N GLN A 107 1.47 -19.16 8.75
CA GLN A 107 1.95 -20.51 8.45
C GLN A 107 2.29 -20.61 6.95
N ARG A 108 3.59 -20.69 6.63
CA ARG A 108 4.05 -20.72 5.24
C ARG A 108 3.40 -21.84 4.43
N ASP A 109 3.34 -23.06 4.98
CA ASP A 109 2.76 -24.22 4.28
C ASP A 109 1.27 -24.04 3.99
N SER A 110 0.54 -23.29 4.86
CA SER A 110 -0.85 -22.94 4.65
C SER A 110 -1.01 -21.98 3.44
N VAL A 111 -0.09 -21.03 3.30
CA VAL A 111 -0.06 -20.11 2.15
C VAL A 111 0.34 -20.87 0.87
N ALA A 112 1.40 -21.66 0.92
CA ALA A 112 1.88 -22.47 -0.21
C ALA A 112 0.77 -23.37 -0.76
N LYS A 113 0.05 -24.08 0.13
CA LYS A 113 -1.08 -24.92 -0.26
C LYS A 113 -2.19 -24.10 -0.92
N ALA A 114 -2.58 -22.97 -0.35
CA ALA A 114 -3.62 -22.10 -0.91
C ALA A 114 -3.26 -21.58 -2.31
N MET A 115 -2.00 -21.22 -2.54
CA MET A 115 -1.50 -20.79 -3.85
C MET A 115 -1.53 -21.94 -4.86
N THR A 116 -1.10 -23.14 -4.47
CA THR A 116 -1.12 -24.33 -5.31
C THR A 116 -2.54 -24.72 -5.69
N ASP A 117 -3.45 -24.82 -4.71
CA ASP A 117 -4.85 -25.20 -4.92
C ASP A 117 -5.55 -24.21 -5.91
N ALA A 118 -5.29 -22.89 -5.76
CA ALA A 118 -5.84 -21.89 -6.66
C ALA A 118 -5.26 -22.00 -8.08
N HIS A 119 -3.95 -22.19 -8.19
CA HIS A 119 -3.30 -22.36 -9.48
C HIS A 119 -3.76 -23.64 -10.20
N GLU A 120 -3.88 -24.76 -9.51
CA GLU A 120 -4.40 -26.02 -10.08
C GLU A 120 -5.85 -25.86 -10.59
N ALA A 121 -6.66 -25.06 -9.88
CA ALA A 121 -8.06 -24.86 -10.27
C ALA A 121 -8.22 -23.88 -11.46
N ALA A 122 -7.33 -22.89 -11.60
CA ALA A 122 -7.50 -21.80 -12.57
C ALA A 122 -6.42 -21.74 -13.66
N GLY A 123 -5.31 -22.45 -13.50
CA GLY A 123 -4.19 -22.53 -14.45
C GLY A 123 -3.20 -21.37 -14.39
N HIS A 124 -3.53 -20.25 -13.78
CA HIS A 124 -2.65 -19.09 -13.61
C HIS A 124 -3.09 -18.24 -12.41
N ILE A 125 -2.26 -17.27 -12.01
CA ILE A 125 -2.58 -16.28 -10.98
C ILE A 125 -2.04 -14.93 -11.44
N ASP A 126 -2.94 -13.94 -11.61
CA ASP A 126 -2.57 -12.58 -12.04
C ASP A 126 -2.40 -11.63 -10.85
N TYR A 127 -3.24 -11.78 -9.83
CA TYR A 127 -3.28 -10.84 -8.71
C TYR A 127 -3.27 -11.55 -7.36
N VAL A 128 -2.49 -11.00 -6.43
CA VAL A 128 -2.53 -11.43 -5.03
C VAL A 128 -2.73 -10.20 -4.15
N VAL A 129 -3.72 -10.26 -3.25
CA VAL A 129 -4.01 -9.19 -2.29
C VAL A 129 -3.99 -9.78 -0.88
N CYS A 130 -3.19 -9.22 0.01
CA CYS A 130 -3.12 -9.64 1.41
C CYS A 130 -3.61 -8.53 2.33
N THR A 131 -4.85 -8.66 2.80
CA THR A 131 -5.46 -7.78 3.80
C THR A 131 -5.38 -8.36 5.22
N ALA A 132 -4.85 -9.58 5.36
CA ALA A 132 -4.72 -10.25 6.65
C ALA A 132 -3.86 -9.42 7.60
N GLY A 133 -4.32 -9.31 8.84
CA GLY A 133 -3.60 -8.59 9.88
C GLY A 133 -4.36 -8.59 11.19
N VAL A 134 -3.65 -8.31 12.27
CA VAL A 134 -4.19 -8.19 13.63
C VAL A 134 -3.73 -6.88 14.25
N LEU A 135 -4.60 -6.28 15.05
CA LEU A 135 -4.31 -5.07 15.83
C LEU A 135 -4.67 -5.35 17.29
N ASN A 136 -3.68 -5.18 18.16
CA ASN A 136 -3.84 -5.22 19.61
C ASN A 136 -3.47 -3.84 20.15
N LYS A 137 -4.41 -3.18 20.83
CA LYS A 137 -4.22 -1.85 21.41
C LYS A 137 -4.03 -1.99 22.91
N GLU A 138 -2.79 -2.07 23.33
CA GLU A 138 -2.38 -2.33 24.71
C GLU A 138 -1.00 -1.71 25.00
N PRO A 139 -0.71 -1.26 26.23
CA PRO A 139 0.65 -0.84 26.61
C PRO A 139 1.64 -2.03 26.47
N LEU A 140 2.80 -1.78 25.87
CA LEU A 140 3.83 -2.83 25.72
C LEU A 140 4.21 -3.50 27.04
N ALA A 141 4.23 -2.75 28.14
CA ALA A 141 4.62 -3.24 29.45
C ALA A 141 3.65 -4.31 30.03
N THR A 142 2.41 -4.36 29.55
CA THR A 142 1.36 -5.30 30.01
C THR A 142 0.99 -6.32 28.96
N MET A 143 1.45 -6.14 27.72
CA MET A 143 1.14 -7.05 26.62
C MET A 143 1.82 -8.40 26.84
N ASP A 144 1.04 -9.47 26.78
CA ASP A 144 1.58 -10.81 26.87
C ASP A 144 2.43 -11.17 25.64
N TYR A 145 3.39 -12.06 25.83
CA TYR A 145 4.37 -12.38 24.78
C TYR A 145 3.75 -13.15 23.60
N GLU A 146 2.71 -13.93 23.83
CA GLU A 146 1.98 -14.64 22.79
C GLU A 146 1.27 -13.65 21.84
N THR A 147 0.64 -12.62 22.40
CA THR A 147 0.04 -11.52 21.62
C THR A 147 1.09 -10.79 20.77
N ILE A 148 2.29 -10.52 21.32
CA ILE A 148 3.40 -9.92 20.57
C ILE A 148 3.81 -10.82 19.41
N GLN A 149 4.04 -12.11 19.69
CA GLN A 149 4.44 -13.09 18.67
C GLN A 149 3.40 -13.22 17.57
N ASN A 150 2.10 -13.35 17.94
CA ASN A 150 1.01 -13.45 16.97
C ASN A 150 0.92 -12.22 16.06
N ALA A 151 1.11 -11.02 16.62
CA ALA A 151 1.11 -9.79 15.85
C ALA A 151 2.26 -9.73 14.84
N ILE A 152 3.47 -10.11 15.24
CA ILE A 152 4.64 -10.15 14.37
C ILE A 152 4.48 -11.23 13.29
N GLN A 153 4.07 -12.42 13.69
CA GLN A 153 3.88 -13.56 12.79
C GLN A 153 2.79 -13.27 11.75
N THR A 154 1.64 -12.75 12.18
CA THR A 154 0.54 -12.46 11.24
C THR A 154 0.86 -11.26 10.35
N ASN A 155 1.27 -10.13 10.94
CA ASN A 155 1.39 -8.87 10.17
C ASN A 155 2.64 -8.81 9.32
N TYR A 156 3.79 -9.32 9.81
CA TYR A 156 5.05 -9.20 9.08
C TYR A 156 5.47 -10.52 8.44
N LEU A 157 5.63 -11.59 9.22
CA LEU A 157 6.02 -12.86 8.63
C LEU A 157 4.98 -13.39 7.63
N GLY A 158 3.68 -13.17 7.92
CA GLY A 158 2.60 -13.48 6.98
C GLY A 158 2.70 -12.71 5.67
N THR A 159 3.11 -11.45 5.71
CA THR A 159 3.43 -10.66 4.50
C THR A 159 4.57 -11.29 3.70
N VAL A 160 5.65 -11.68 4.38
CA VAL A 160 6.81 -12.34 3.75
C VAL A 160 6.42 -13.70 3.15
N ASN A 161 5.65 -14.52 3.88
CA ASN A 161 5.17 -15.82 3.40
C ASN A 161 4.33 -15.65 2.13
N VAL A 162 3.38 -14.70 2.12
CA VAL A 162 2.54 -14.45 0.93
C VAL A 162 3.39 -13.99 -0.25
N ALA A 163 4.35 -13.08 -0.04
CA ALA A 163 5.21 -12.63 -1.13
C ALA A 163 6.05 -13.78 -1.69
N LEU A 164 6.67 -14.56 -0.82
CA LEU A 164 7.53 -15.69 -1.20
C LEU A 164 6.77 -16.74 -2.00
N GLU A 165 5.58 -17.14 -1.53
CA GLU A 165 4.78 -18.18 -2.19
C GLU A 165 4.02 -17.66 -3.43
N ALA A 166 3.77 -16.35 -3.54
CA ALA A 166 3.17 -15.74 -4.72
C ALA A 166 4.16 -15.58 -5.88
N TYR A 167 5.44 -15.36 -5.58
CA TYR A 167 6.48 -15.05 -6.57
C TYR A 167 6.51 -15.97 -7.79
N PRO A 168 6.59 -17.34 -7.66
CA PRO A 168 6.72 -18.23 -8.81
C PRO A 168 5.52 -18.18 -9.75
N TYR A 169 4.33 -17.85 -9.24
CA TYR A 169 3.10 -17.73 -10.03
C TYR A 169 3.01 -16.35 -10.69
N LEU A 170 3.25 -15.28 -9.94
CA LEU A 170 3.18 -13.91 -10.46
C LEU A 170 4.26 -13.63 -11.52
N LYS A 171 5.41 -14.30 -11.43
CA LYS A 171 6.45 -14.21 -12.47
C LYS A 171 5.99 -14.74 -13.83
N GLN A 172 5.08 -15.72 -13.87
CA GLN A 172 4.56 -16.29 -15.12
C GLN A 172 3.58 -15.36 -15.82
N THR A 173 2.93 -14.47 -15.07
CA THR A 173 1.88 -13.58 -15.58
C THR A 173 2.26 -12.10 -15.57
N GLU A 174 3.51 -11.77 -15.15
CA GLU A 174 3.92 -10.40 -14.81
C GLU A 174 2.91 -9.75 -13.86
N GLY A 175 2.48 -10.55 -12.88
CA GLY A 175 1.33 -10.26 -12.03
C GLY A 175 1.60 -9.19 -10.98
N LYS A 176 0.57 -8.94 -10.15
CA LYS A 176 0.62 -7.84 -9.18
C LYS A 176 0.27 -8.30 -7.77
N LEU A 177 0.99 -7.75 -6.78
CA LEU A 177 0.85 -8.06 -5.36
C LEU A 177 0.57 -6.80 -4.55
N ILE A 178 -0.47 -6.83 -3.71
CA ILE A 178 -0.81 -5.70 -2.83
C ILE A 178 -0.85 -6.13 -1.38
N PHE A 179 -0.16 -5.36 -0.55
CA PHE A 179 -0.19 -5.42 0.90
C PHE A 179 -0.88 -4.18 1.51
N PHE A 180 -1.16 -4.25 2.80
CA PHE A 180 -1.79 -3.17 3.54
C PHE A 180 -0.92 -2.72 4.70
N THR A 181 -0.59 -1.43 4.70
CA THR A 181 0.02 -0.75 5.83
C THR A 181 -1.03 0.01 6.65
N SER A 182 -0.65 1.02 7.36
CA SER A 182 -1.50 1.89 8.18
C SER A 182 -0.85 3.25 8.32
N SER A 183 -1.63 4.30 8.53
CA SER A 183 -1.10 5.64 8.81
C SER A 183 -0.14 5.71 10.01
N SER A 184 -0.02 4.62 10.78
CA SER A 184 0.98 4.49 11.85
C SER A 184 2.36 4.05 11.37
N TYR A 185 2.56 3.76 10.08
CA TYR A 185 3.86 3.37 9.55
C TYR A 185 4.88 4.52 9.54
N THR A 186 4.40 5.75 9.39
CA THR A 186 5.26 6.95 9.36
C THR A 186 5.67 7.41 10.75
N ARG A 187 4.89 7.03 11.77
CA ARG A 187 5.12 7.43 13.15
C ARG A 187 4.49 6.41 14.11
N GLY A 188 5.29 5.85 15.00
CA GLY A 188 4.80 4.98 16.08
C GLY A 188 3.78 5.70 16.95
N ARG A 189 2.81 4.96 17.46
CA ARG A 189 1.75 5.48 18.34
C ARG A 189 1.70 4.70 19.63
N ALA A 190 1.41 5.39 20.73
CA ALA A 190 1.22 4.77 22.02
C ALA A 190 0.12 3.69 21.97
N PHE A 191 0.29 2.64 22.74
CA PHE A 191 -0.61 1.50 22.90
C PHE A 191 -0.70 0.52 21.72
N TYR A 192 -0.06 0.76 20.58
CA TYR A 192 0.07 -0.19 19.48
C TYR A 192 1.44 -0.15 18.80
N SER A 193 2.48 -0.14 19.65
CA SER A 193 3.88 -0.12 19.22
C SER A 193 4.21 -1.26 18.27
N ILE A 194 3.82 -2.51 18.60
CA ILE A 194 4.08 -3.70 17.77
C ILE A 194 3.34 -3.60 16.44
N TYR A 195 2.06 -3.20 16.45
CA TYR A 195 1.33 -2.99 15.22
C TYR A 195 1.98 -1.94 14.30
N SER A 196 2.33 -0.77 14.87
CA SER A 196 2.96 0.32 14.11
C SER A 196 4.29 -0.11 13.49
N SER A 197 5.14 -0.83 14.25
CA SER A 197 6.44 -1.30 13.76
C SER A 197 6.28 -2.36 12.67
N THR A 198 5.34 -3.31 12.79
CA THR A 198 5.08 -4.27 11.71
C THR A 198 4.57 -3.58 10.45
N LYS A 199 3.72 -2.55 10.57
CA LYS A 199 3.21 -1.80 9.41
C LYS A 199 4.29 -0.93 8.74
N ALA A 200 5.26 -0.43 9.50
CA ALA A 200 6.44 0.24 8.94
C ALA A 200 7.37 -0.76 8.22
N ALA A 201 7.57 -1.95 8.82
CA ALA A 201 8.36 -3.01 8.21
C ALA A 201 7.79 -3.47 6.86
N ILE A 202 6.45 -3.58 6.73
CA ILE A 202 5.80 -3.93 5.46
C ILE A 202 6.15 -2.91 4.36
N VAL A 203 6.13 -1.61 4.66
CA VAL A 203 6.45 -0.57 3.67
C VAL A 203 7.89 -0.72 3.18
N ASN A 204 8.84 -0.86 4.10
CA ASN A 204 10.25 -1.04 3.75
C ASN A 204 10.48 -2.33 2.94
N PHE A 205 9.83 -3.42 3.35
CA PHE A 205 9.87 -4.70 2.63
C PHE A 205 9.34 -4.58 1.19
N VAL A 206 8.17 -3.96 0.99
CA VAL A 206 7.56 -3.76 -0.33
C VAL A 206 8.47 -2.92 -1.24
N GLN A 207 9.09 -1.88 -0.71
CA GLN A 207 10.01 -1.03 -1.48
C GLN A 207 11.28 -1.77 -1.91
N ALA A 208 11.83 -2.64 -1.06
CA ALA A 208 12.97 -3.47 -1.39
C ALA A 208 12.63 -4.53 -2.44
N VAL A 209 11.56 -5.30 -2.21
CA VAL A 209 11.11 -6.37 -3.11
C VAL A 209 10.69 -5.83 -4.48
N ALA A 210 10.13 -4.61 -4.55
CA ALA A 210 9.80 -3.97 -5.83
C ALA A 210 11.04 -3.79 -6.72
N GLN A 211 12.19 -3.47 -6.13
CA GLN A 211 13.46 -3.36 -6.85
C GLN A 211 14.04 -4.73 -7.22
N GLU A 212 13.91 -5.71 -6.34
CA GLU A 212 14.38 -7.08 -6.59
C GLU A 212 13.63 -7.75 -7.75
N TRP A 213 12.31 -7.47 -7.89
CA TRP A 213 11.42 -8.11 -8.86
C TRP A 213 11.19 -7.28 -10.14
N ASP A 214 11.82 -6.14 -10.27
CA ASP A 214 11.65 -5.25 -11.44
C ASP A 214 11.96 -5.96 -12.77
N GLY A 215 13.02 -6.75 -12.79
CA GLY A 215 13.41 -7.55 -13.97
C GLY A 215 12.45 -8.69 -14.32
N ASP A 216 11.56 -9.09 -13.40
CA ASP A 216 10.56 -10.15 -13.60
C ASP A 216 9.16 -9.60 -13.97
N GLY A 217 9.03 -8.29 -14.13
CA GLY A 217 7.78 -7.62 -14.52
C GLY A 217 6.72 -7.55 -13.39
N ILE A 218 6.98 -8.15 -12.22
CA ILE A 218 6.04 -8.18 -11.09
C ILE A 218 5.90 -6.79 -10.47
N LYS A 219 4.66 -6.36 -10.20
CA LYS A 219 4.40 -5.10 -9.49
C LYS A 219 3.94 -5.38 -8.06
N ILE A 220 4.55 -4.72 -7.10
CA ILE A 220 4.22 -4.88 -5.67
C ILE A 220 4.03 -3.51 -5.02
N ASN A 221 2.90 -3.32 -4.35
CA ASN A 221 2.54 -2.04 -3.74
C ASN A 221 1.91 -2.22 -2.35
N CYS A 222 1.76 -1.11 -1.65
CA CYS A 222 1.18 -1.05 -0.32
C CYS A 222 0.01 -0.05 -0.29
N ILE A 223 -1.16 -0.46 0.16
CA ILE A 223 -2.28 0.45 0.43
C ILE A 223 -2.17 0.97 1.86
N ASN A 224 -2.28 2.29 2.04
CA ASN A 224 -2.28 2.97 3.32
C ASN A 224 -3.65 3.64 3.58
N PRO A 225 -4.61 2.90 4.12
CA PRO A 225 -5.92 3.48 4.41
C PRO A 225 -5.88 4.40 5.63
N GLU A 226 -6.63 5.47 5.58
CA GLU A 226 -7.02 6.24 6.77
C GLU A 226 -7.88 5.36 7.69
N ARG A 227 -8.29 5.89 8.85
CA ARG A 227 -9.19 5.18 9.78
C ARG A 227 -10.42 4.67 9.06
N THR A 228 -10.51 3.37 8.86
CA THR A 228 -11.55 2.72 8.05
C THR A 228 -12.57 2.00 8.94
N LYS A 229 -13.84 2.11 8.59
CA LYS A 229 -14.95 1.43 9.27
C LYS A 229 -14.87 -0.08 9.03
N THR A 230 -14.23 -0.79 9.96
CA THR A 230 -14.03 -2.25 9.88
C THR A 230 -14.28 -2.89 11.25
N PRO A 231 -14.59 -4.20 11.30
CA PRO A 231 -14.70 -4.92 12.58
C PRO A 231 -13.45 -4.78 13.44
N MET A 232 -12.24 -4.87 12.86
CA MET A 232 -10.98 -4.65 13.56
C MET A 232 -10.91 -3.26 14.21
N ARG A 233 -11.38 -2.23 13.51
CA ARG A 233 -11.41 -0.86 14.02
C ARG A 233 -12.37 -0.76 15.18
N GLN A 234 -13.59 -1.25 15.03
CA GLN A 234 -14.62 -1.22 16.06
C GLN A 234 -14.20 -1.99 17.32
N GLN A 235 -13.57 -3.14 17.18
CA GLN A 235 -13.08 -3.95 18.30
C GLN A 235 -12.03 -3.20 19.14
N ASN A 236 -11.15 -2.41 18.50
CA ASN A 236 -10.03 -1.76 19.18
C ASN A 236 -10.33 -0.32 19.65
N PHE A 237 -11.31 0.35 19.05
CA PHE A 237 -11.59 1.78 19.30
C PHE A 237 -13.04 2.05 19.67
N GLY A 238 -13.91 1.03 19.69
CA GLY A 238 -15.34 1.21 19.95
C GLY A 238 -16.10 1.78 18.75
N ILE A 239 -17.30 2.26 19.01
CA ILE A 239 -18.16 2.88 18.00
C ILE A 239 -17.71 4.33 17.81
N GLU A 240 -17.36 4.68 16.60
CA GLU A 240 -16.99 6.05 16.20
C GLU A 240 -18.05 6.60 15.23
N PRO A 241 -18.23 7.93 15.12
CA PRO A 241 -19.15 8.51 14.14
C PRO A 241 -18.79 8.11 12.70
N ASP A 242 -19.79 7.73 11.92
CA ASP A 242 -19.57 7.23 10.55
C ASP A 242 -18.87 8.25 9.64
N ASP A 243 -19.19 9.54 9.80
CA ASP A 243 -18.57 10.65 9.11
C ASP A 243 -17.09 10.88 9.49
N SER A 244 -16.62 10.23 10.55
CA SER A 244 -15.22 10.26 10.99
C SER A 244 -14.35 9.16 10.38
N LEU A 245 -14.95 8.19 9.70
CA LEU A 245 -14.30 6.99 9.20
C LEU A 245 -14.33 6.94 7.66
N LEU A 246 -13.28 6.37 7.08
CA LEU A 246 -13.25 5.99 5.67
C LEU A 246 -14.10 4.72 5.48
N MET A 247 -14.89 4.69 4.42
CA MET A 247 -15.66 3.49 4.08
C MET A 247 -14.74 2.44 3.43
N PRO A 248 -14.87 1.15 3.80
CA PRO A 248 -14.01 0.08 3.27
C PRO A 248 -14.14 -0.10 1.76
N GLU A 249 -15.27 0.24 1.16
CA GLU A 249 -15.50 0.26 -0.29
C GLU A 249 -14.50 1.17 -1.01
N ARG A 250 -14.24 2.36 -0.46
CA ARG A 250 -13.28 3.31 -1.06
C ARG A 250 -11.85 2.78 -1.02
N VAL A 251 -11.53 1.98 0.00
CA VAL A 251 -10.22 1.32 0.08
C VAL A 251 -10.12 0.19 -0.93
N ALA A 252 -11.20 -0.57 -1.13
CA ALA A 252 -11.26 -1.60 -2.15
C ALA A 252 -11.17 -1.01 -3.57
N GLU A 253 -11.89 0.07 -3.87
CA GLU A 253 -11.77 0.80 -5.15
C GLU A 253 -10.31 1.22 -5.42
N ALA A 254 -9.63 1.84 -4.45
CA ALA A 254 -8.23 2.22 -4.59
C ALA A 254 -7.30 1.02 -4.78
N THR A 255 -7.63 -0.13 -4.16
CA THR A 255 -6.90 -1.39 -4.35
C THR A 255 -7.03 -1.89 -5.79
N LEU A 256 -8.24 -1.90 -6.36
CA LEU A 256 -8.47 -2.30 -7.74
C LEU A 256 -7.79 -1.32 -8.72
N GLN A 257 -7.88 -0.02 -8.48
CA GLN A 257 -7.17 0.99 -9.28
C GLN A 257 -5.65 0.76 -9.26
N THR A 258 -5.08 0.41 -8.10
CA THR A 258 -3.66 0.09 -7.99
C THR A 258 -3.31 -1.20 -8.74
N LEU A 259 -4.17 -2.23 -8.68
CA LEU A 259 -4.00 -3.45 -9.49
C LEU A 259 -4.10 -3.17 -11.00
N ALA A 260 -4.91 -2.21 -11.42
CA ALA A 260 -5.04 -1.81 -12.83
C ALA A 260 -3.86 -0.93 -13.32
N SER A 261 -3.08 -0.31 -12.41
CA SER A 261 -1.95 0.56 -12.73
C SER A 261 -0.63 -0.22 -12.88
N ASP A 262 0.38 0.42 -13.45
CA ASP A 262 1.74 -0.15 -13.60
C ASP A 262 2.73 0.33 -12.53
N CYS A 263 2.22 1.00 -11.48
CA CYS A 263 3.06 1.44 -10.39
C CYS A 263 3.63 0.26 -9.58
N THR A 264 4.84 0.41 -9.05
CA THR A 264 5.50 -0.56 -8.18
C THR A 264 6.30 0.14 -7.08
N GLY A 265 6.45 -0.50 -5.92
CA GLY A 265 7.17 0.02 -4.77
C GLY A 265 6.47 1.20 -4.06
N GLN A 266 5.20 1.46 -4.39
CA GLN A 266 4.47 2.64 -3.93
C GLN A 266 3.66 2.37 -2.66
N VAL A 267 3.45 3.43 -1.88
CA VAL A 267 2.49 3.48 -0.78
C VAL A 267 1.33 4.36 -1.20
N ILE A 268 0.20 3.73 -1.49
CA ILE A 268 -1.01 4.41 -1.98
C ILE A 268 -1.85 4.88 -0.80
N ASP A 269 -1.88 6.18 -0.58
CA ASP A 269 -2.67 6.81 0.47
C ASP A 269 -4.15 6.89 0.09
N VAL A 270 -5.00 6.26 0.90
CA VAL A 270 -6.45 6.36 0.74
C VAL A 270 -7.03 7.20 1.88
N ARG A 271 -7.49 8.39 1.55
CA ARG A 271 -7.99 9.39 2.50
C ARG A 271 -9.46 9.68 2.25
N ARG A 272 -10.16 10.12 3.30
CA ARG A 272 -11.49 10.70 3.14
C ARG A 272 -11.38 11.99 2.34
N GLN A 273 -12.29 12.20 1.41
CA GLN A 273 -12.50 13.52 0.84
C GLN A 273 -13.08 14.40 1.97
N LYS A 274 -12.43 15.51 2.26
CA LYS A 274 -13.00 16.56 3.10
C LYS A 274 -13.78 17.45 2.15
N ASP A 275 -15.07 17.55 2.41
CA ASP A 275 -15.91 18.57 1.79
C ASP A 275 -15.41 19.96 2.15
#